data_4746df6175914e1dea83dc9166a0fcbe
#
_entry.id   4746df6175914e1dea83dc9166a0fcbe
#
_cell.length_a   1.000
_cell.length_b   1.000
_cell.length_c   1.000
_cell.angle_alpha   90.00
_cell.angle_beta   90.00
_cell.angle_gamma   90.00
#
_symmetry.space_group_name_H-M   'P 1'
#
loop_
_entity.id
_entity.type
_entity.pdbx_description
1 polymer ?
#
loop_
_entity_poly.entity_id
_entity_poly.type
_entity_poly.pdbx_seq_one_letter_code
_entity_poly.pdbx_strand_id
1 'polypeptide(L)'
;KQSLEQNEALIDFTDFVSETNGRRYAAYIINKVQQYPLLKSLFAEKQIDSLGIVRPDMFYEEDYAQDVLKLLWEPLKEHFSEGSTVYYVPSQLLFQISLESLPLPDGSLLGSHYHFVRLSSARELVKMKENKVCNRVHTAVLYGGLQYDMEPTAMIEEAKKYDLSNLLAVRGDVVRGDSIFRELRGSKEEVIKVESVLKKKKWNVASYVGKNGTEESFLDMNSKSPMVLHLATHGFYYTPNKAGDINYLKGYTDAMSLSGLVLSGGNAAWLGKKLPIGVLGGILTANDIARLDLGNTDMVVLSACKSGQGKATSEGLYGLQRAFKKAGVGTIVMSLWGVSDKVTSEFMVAFYEQLVNGKVWNKRKAFENAKMIV
;
A
#
# COMPACT_ATOMS: atom_id res chain seq x y z
N LYS A 1 7.86 5.64 -23.97
CA LYS A 1 7.83 4.81 -25.19
C LYS A 1 9.17 4.11 -25.44
N GLN A 2 10.31 4.81 -25.38
CA GLN A 2 11.63 4.21 -25.62
C GLN A 2 11.95 3.06 -24.66
N SER A 3 11.47 3.10 -23.42
CA SER A 3 11.69 2.11 -22.37
C SER A 3 10.80 0.86 -22.49
N LEU A 4 9.82 0.83 -23.40
CA LEU A 4 8.95 -0.33 -23.61
C LEU A 4 9.56 -1.32 -24.60
N GLU A 5 9.31 -2.62 -24.38
CA GLU A 5 9.60 -3.69 -25.32
C GLU A 5 8.43 -3.88 -26.32
N GLN A 6 8.60 -4.78 -27.30
CA GLN A 6 7.58 -5.04 -28.35
C GLN A 6 6.24 -5.53 -27.80
N ASN A 7 6.29 -6.38 -26.77
CA ASN A 7 5.12 -6.96 -26.10
C ASN A 7 4.72 -6.23 -24.82
N GLU A 8 5.15 -4.99 -24.66
CA GLU A 8 4.86 -4.16 -23.49
C GLU A 8 4.04 -2.94 -23.89
N ALA A 9 3.12 -2.57 -23.02
CA ALA A 9 2.34 -1.34 -23.16
C ALA A 9 2.16 -0.65 -21.80
N LEU A 10 1.90 0.66 -21.85
CA LEU A 10 1.55 1.46 -20.67
C LEU A 10 0.16 2.04 -20.87
N ILE A 11 -0.69 1.86 -19.86
CA ILE A 11 -1.97 2.56 -19.70
C ILE A 11 -1.78 3.64 -18.64
N ASP A 12 -1.96 4.89 -18.99
CA ASP A 12 -2.00 6.00 -18.04
C ASP A 12 -3.45 6.47 -17.94
N PHE A 13 -4.13 6.04 -16.87
CA PHE A 13 -5.51 6.43 -16.62
C PHE A 13 -5.55 7.88 -16.16
N THR A 14 -6.51 8.62 -16.65
CA THR A 14 -6.73 10.00 -16.28
C THR A 14 -8.22 10.26 -16.06
N ASP A 15 -8.52 11.30 -15.32
CA ASP A 15 -9.88 11.76 -15.09
C ASP A 15 -9.97 13.27 -15.33
N PHE A 16 -11.16 13.72 -15.68
CA PHE A 16 -11.48 15.13 -15.84
C PHE A 16 -12.95 15.39 -15.49
N VAL A 17 -13.23 16.59 -15.02
CA VAL A 17 -14.60 17.02 -14.69
C VAL A 17 -15.20 17.71 -15.91
N SER A 18 -16.33 17.18 -16.39
CA SER A 18 -17.15 17.78 -17.44
C SER A 18 -18.26 18.60 -16.81
N GLU A 19 -18.55 19.78 -17.33
CA GLU A 19 -19.63 20.66 -16.83
C GLU A 19 -21.00 19.98 -16.85
N THR A 20 -21.26 19.11 -17.82
CA THR A 20 -22.57 18.46 -18.03
C THR A 20 -22.67 17.05 -17.46
N ASN A 21 -21.56 16.32 -17.38
CA ASN A 21 -21.56 14.86 -17.10
C ASN A 21 -20.80 14.45 -15.83
N GLY A 22 -20.31 15.43 -15.02
CA GLY A 22 -19.51 15.15 -13.84
C GLY A 22 -18.12 14.58 -14.19
N ARG A 23 -17.53 13.77 -13.30
CA ARG A 23 -16.23 13.16 -13.52
C ARG A 23 -16.30 12.07 -14.59
N ARG A 24 -15.34 12.09 -15.50
CA ARG A 24 -15.16 11.10 -16.57
C ARG A 24 -13.77 10.54 -16.54
N TYR A 25 -13.65 9.28 -16.92
CA TYR A 25 -12.37 8.55 -17.00
C TYR A 25 -11.99 8.34 -18.45
N ALA A 26 -10.68 8.41 -18.69
CA ALA A 26 -10.05 8.13 -19.98
C ALA A 26 -8.71 7.43 -19.74
N ALA A 27 -8.13 6.87 -20.79
CA ALA A 27 -6.84 6.23 -20.75
C ALA A 27 -5.95 6.68 -21.91
N TYR A 28 -4.72 7.04 -21.63
CA TYR A 28 -3.66 7.11 -22.62
C TYR A 28 -2.99 5.75 -22.76
N ILE A 29 -2.98 5.20 -23.98
CA ILE A 29 -2.31 3.94 -24.30
C ILE A 29 -1.01 4.27 -25.03
N ILE A 30 0.10 3.75 -24.52
CA ILE A 30 1.43 3.95 -25.08
C ILE A 30 2.05 2.56 -25.32
N ASN A 31 2.41 2.27 -26.57
CA ASN A 31 3.13 1.06 -26.95
C ASN A 31 4.24 1.37 -27.96
N LYS A 32 4.97 0.34 -28.35
CA LYS A 32 6.12 0.50 -29.29
C LYS A 32 5.66 0.83 -30.72
N VAL A 33 4.52 0.30 -31.11
CA VAL A 33 4.01 0.34 -32.49
C VAL A 33 3.47 1.74 -32.85
N GLN A 34 2.65 2.31 -32.02
CA GLN A 34 1.99 3.60 -32.28
C GLN A 34 2.98 4.77 -32.19
N GLN A 35 2.87 5.72 -33.12
CA GLN A 35 3.75 6.91 -33.12
C GLN A 35 3.47 7.83 -31.93
N TYR A 36 2.21 8.03 -31.58
CA TYR A 36 1.71 8.89 -30.51
C TYR A 36 0.88 8.10 -29.52
N PRO A 37 0.76 8.58 -28.25
CA PRO A 37 -0.21 8.02 -27.30
C PRO A 37 -1.61 8.06 -27.87
N LEU A 38 -2.36 6.95 -27.73
CA LEU A 38 -3.76 6.88 -28.09
C LEU A 38 -4.61 7.25 -26.88
N LEU A 39 -5.52 8.20 -27.03
CA LEU A 39 -6.50 8.56 -26.00
C LEU A 39 -7.79 7.79 -26.22
N LYS A 40 -8.24 7.03 -25.23
CA LYS A 40 -9.55 6.34 -25.21
C LYS A 40 -10.42 6.92 -24.10
N SER A 41 -11.62 7.37 -24.45
CA SER A 41 -12.67 7.67 -23.47
C SER A 41 -13.24 6.37 -22.93
N LEU A 42 -13.40 6.27 -21.60
CA LEU A 42 -13.90 5.07 -20.93
C LEU A 42 -15.35 5.30 -20.47
N PHE A 43 -15.54 5.77 -19.25
CA PHE A 43 -16.85 5.89 -18.63
C PHE A 43 -16.99 7.20 -17.84
N ALA A 44 -18.23 7.57 -17.51
CA ALA A 44 -18.53 8.59 -16.51
C ALA A 44 -18.67 7.94 -15.13
N GLU A 45 -18.18 8.60 -14.08
CA GLU A 45 -18.21 8.09 -12.69
C GLU A 45 -19.60 7.59 -12.28
N LYS A 46 -20.66 8.33 -12.67
CA LYS A 46 -22.06 7.95 -12.44
C LYS A 46 -22.46 6.56 -12.97
N GLN A 47 -21.74 6.00 -13.95
CA GLN A 47 -22.01 4.66 -14.47
C GLN A 47 -21.54 3.58 -13.46
N ILE A 48 -20.42 3.80 -12.79
CA ILE A 48 -19.97 2.93 -11.68
C ILE A 48 -20.86 3.16 -10.46
N ASP A 49 -21.20 4.43 -10.13
CA ASP A 49 -22.06 4.73 -8.99
C ASP A 49 -23.43 4.07 -9.12
N SER A 50 -23.98 3.99 -10.36
CA SER A 50 -25.27 3.34 -10.61
C SER A 50 -25.27 1.82 -10.39
N LEU A 51 -24.10 1.19 -10.33
CA LEU A 51 -23.98 -0.23 -9.96
C LEU A 51 -24.21 -0.46 -8.46
N GLY A 52 -24.18 0.59 -7.62
CA GLY A 52 -24.39 0.48 -6.18
C GLY A 52 -23.22 -0.18 -5.44
N ILE A 53 -22.02 -0.15 -6.01
CA ILE A 53 -20.81 -0.71 -5.38
C ILE A 53 -20.41 0.18 -4.20
N VAL A 54 -20.45 -0.38 -2.98
CA VAL A 54 -20.14 0.34 -1.74
C VAL A 54 -18.85 -0.12 -1.07
N ARG A 55 -18.25 -1.22 -1.55
CA ARG A 55 -16.99 -1.77 -1.05
C ARG A 55 -16.10 -2.23 -2.22
N PRO A 56 -14.77 -2.10 -2.12
CA PRO A 56 -13.86 -2.47 -3.21
C PRO A 56 -13.87 -3.95 -3.61
N ASP A 57 -14.21 -4.86 -2.70
CA ASP A 57 -14.35 -6.30 -2.99
C ASP A 57 -15.52 -6.59 -3.94
N MET A 58 -16.57 -5.79 -3.92
CA MET A 58 -17.73 -5.94 -4.81
C MET A 58 -17.39 -5.77 -6.30
N PHE A 59 -16.30 -5.07 -6.66
CA PHE A 59 -15.85 -4.97 -8.06
C PHE A 59 -15.58 -6.33 -8.71
N TYR A 60 -15.38 -7.38 -7.89
CA TYR A 60 -15.00 -8.73 -8.34
C TYR A 60 -16.11 -9.75 -8.11
N GLU A 61 -17.23 -9.36 -7.48
CA GLU A 61 -18.40 -10.20 -7.31
C GLU A 61 -19.12 -10.39 -8.66
N GLU A 62 -19.70 -11.56 -8.89
CA GLU A 62 -20.34 -11.96 -10.16
C GLU A 62 -21.36 -10.94 -10.66
N ASP A 63 -22.14 -10.37 -9.74
CA ASP A 63 -23.21 -9.40 -10.05
C ASP A 63 -22.69 -8.07 -10.65
N TYR A 64 -21.44 -7.70 -10.39
CA TYR A 64 -20.87 -6.40 -10.77
C TYR A 64 -19.68 -6.51 -11.71
N ALA A 65 -18.92 -7.58 -11.63
CA ALA A 65 -17.62 -7.69 -12.30
C ALA A 65 -17.71 -7.56 -13.82
N GLN A 66 -18.77 -8.10 -14.43
CA GLN A 66 -18.95 -8.03 -15.89
C GLN A 66 -19.26 -6.60 -16.37
N ASP A 67 -20.00 -5.82 -15.60
CA ASP A 67 -20.26 -4.42 -15.95
C ASP A 67 -19.02 -3.54 -15.72
N VAL A 68 -18.25 -3.81 -14.66
CA VAL A 68 -16.94 -3.18 -14.43
C VAL A 68 -15.98 -3.49 -15.59
N LEU A 69 -15.93 -4.75 -16.04
CA LEU A 69 -15.09 -5.19 -17.15
C LEU A 69 -15.46 -4.47 -18.45
N LYS A 70 -16.76 -4.34 -18.75
CA LYS A 70 -17.27 -3.61 -19.93
C LYS A 70 -16.90 -2.13 -19.90
N LEU A 71 -16.96 -1.49 -18.74
CA LEU A 71 -16.64 -0.08 -18.59
C LEU A 71 -15.13 0.19 -18.67
N LEU A 72 -14.32 -0.70 -18.08
CA LEU A 72 -12.91 -0.43 -17.84
C LEU A 72 -11.97 -1.12 -18.83
N TRP A 73 -12.19 -2.41 -19.14
CA TRP A 73 -11.25 -3.20 -19.94
C TRP A 73 -11.67 -3.38 -21.40
N GLU A 74 -12.94 -3.66 -21.66
CA GLU A 74 -13.45 -3.91 -23.02
C GLU A 74 -13.06 -2.80 -24.03
N PRO A 75 -13.08 -1.49 -23.68
CA PRO A 75 -12.65 -0.43 -24.59
C PRO A 75 -11.15 -0.43 -24.89
N LEU A 76 -10.37 -1.16 -24.10
CA LEU A 76 -8.91 -1.16 -24.17
C LEU A 76 -8.33 -2.43 -24.77
N LYS A 77 -9.03 -3.58 -24.66
CA LYS A 77 -8.49 -4.93 -24.94
C LYS A 77 -7.93 -5.07 -26.37
N GLU A 78 -8.50 -4.42 -27.35
CA GLU A 78 -8.06 -4.50 -28.76
C GLU A 78 -6.63 -3.99 -28.99
N HIS A 79 -6.06 -3.26 -28.02
CA HIS A 79 -4.73 -2.66 -28.10
C HIS A 79 -3.63 -3.53 -27.49
N PHE A 80 -3.98 -4.70 -26.93
CA PHE A 80 -3.07 -5.59 -26.24
C PHE A 80 -3.18 -7.01 -26.78
N SER A 81 -2.03 -7.62 -27.06
CA SER A 81 -1.96 -9.04 -27.37
C SER A 81 -1.98 -9.87 -26.09
N GLU A 82 -2.54 -11.05 -26.13
CA GLU A 82 -2.48 -12.02 -25.02
C GLU A 82 -1.02 -12.29 -24.63
N GLY A 83 -0.76 -12.41 -23.35
CA GLY A 83 0.59 -12.57 -22.79
C GLY A 83 1.42 -11.27 -22.71
N SER A 84 0.89 -10.12 -23.16
CA SER A 84 1.62 -8.84 -23.05
C SER A 84 1.80 -8.42 -21.59
N THR A 85 2.87 -7.66 -21.34
CA THR A 85 3.05 -6.93 -20.09
C THR A 85 2.39 -5.57 -20.20
N VAL A 86 1.40 -5.33 -19.36
CA VAL A 86 0.62 -4.10 -19.31
C VAL A 86 0.96 -3.33 -18.01
N TYR A 87 1.79 -2.31 -18.15
CA TYR A 87 2.01 -1.35 -17.07
C TYR A 87 0.79 -0.43 -16.99
N TYR A 88 0.32 -0.12 -15.78
CA TYR A 88 -0.79 0.81 -15.66
C TYR A 88 -0.65 1.75 -14.47
N VAL A 89 -1.09 3.00 -14.66
CA VAL A 89 -1.15 4.04 -13.64
C VAL A 89 -2.63 4.34 -13.39
N PRO A 90 -3.19 3.98 -12.22
CA PRO A 90 -4.58 4.26 -11.90
C PRO A 90 -4.81 5.74 -11.58
N SER A 91 -6.05 6.20 -11.71
CA SER A 91 -6.53 7.54 -11.31
C SER A 91 -7.78 7.41 -10.45
N GLN A 92 -7.89 8.20 -9.38
CA GLN A 92 -9.07 8.31 -8.50
C GLN A 92 -9.68 6.95 -8.10
N LEU A 93 -10.94 6.68 -8.44
CA LEU A 93 -11.63 5.42 -8.16
C LEU A 93 -10.82 4.18 -8.57
N LEU A 94 -10.05 4.27 -9.66
CA LEU A 94 -9.28 3.13 -10.17
C LEU A 94 -8.15 2.71 -9.23
N PHE A 95 -7.80 3.51 -8.22
CA PHE A 95 -6.93 3.05 -7.14
C PHE A 95 -7.54 1.91 -6.30
N GLN A 96 -8.85 1.71 -6.34
CA GLN A 96 -9.54 0.62 -5.64
C GLN A 96 -9.61 -0.67 -6.46
N ILE A 97 -9.26 -0.62 -7.75
CA ILE A 97 -9.43 -1.73 -8.68
C ILE A 97 -8.07 -2.34 -9.02
N SER A 98 -7.98 -3.67 -8.87
CA SER A 98 -6.89 -4.53 -9.35
C SER A 98 -7.32 -5.12 -10.68
N LEU A 99 -6.73 -4.66 -11.78
CA LEU A 99 -7.09 -5.15 -13.12
C LEU A 99 -6.88 -6.65 -13.25
N GLU A 100 -5.78 -7.15 -12.73
CA GLU A 100 -5.42 -8.57 -12.78
C GLU A 100 -6.41 -9.49 -12.06
N SER A 101 -7.21 -8.95 -11.13
CA SER A 101 -8.18 -9.72 -10.34
C SER A 101 -9.60 -9.68 -10.91
N LEU A 102 -9.85 -8.93 -11.99
CA LEU A 102 -11.16 -8.89 -12.63
C LEU A 102 -11.49 -10.25 -13.26
N PRO A 103 -12.63 -10.88 -12.91
CA PRO A 103 -13.04 -12.14 -13.51
C PRO A 103 -13.59 -11.94 -14.92
N LEU A 104 -13.20 -12.83 -15.82
CA LEU A 104 -13.70 -12.92 -17.20
C LEU A 104 -14.97 -13.77 -17.23
N PRO A 105 -15.77 -13.70 -18.35
CA PRO A 105 -16.99 -14.49 -18.49
C PRO A 105 -16.79 -16.01 -18.44
N ASP A 106 -15.59 -16.49 -18.72
CA ASP A 106 -15.22 -17.91 -18.64
C ASP A 106 -14.78 -18.37 -17.24
N GLY A 107 -14.81 -17.48 -16.26
CA GLY A 107 -14.38 -17.72 -14.88
C GLY A 107 -12.88 -17.59 -14.65
N SER A 108 -12.07 -17.37 -15.69
CA SER A 108 -10.65 -17.03 -15.51
C SER A 108 -10.48 -15.59 -15.05
N LEU A 109 -9.28 -15.23 -14.59
CA LEU A 109 -8.96 -13.86 -14.20
C LEU A 109 -8.25 -13.12 -15.35
N LEU A 110 -8.48 -11.84 -15.48
CA LEU A 110 -7.82 -11.01 -16.49
C LEU A 110 -6.27 -11.11 -16.38
N GLY A 111 -5.74 -11.27 -15.16
CA GLY A 111 -4.33 -11.51 -14.91
C GLY A 111 -3.77 -12.85 -15.41
N SER A 112 -4.63 -13.80 -15.80
CA SER A 112 -4.20 -15.05 -16.45
C SER A 112 -3.85 -14.84 -17.92
N HIS A 113 -4.39 -13.79 -18.55
CA HIS A 113 -4.22 -13.47 -19.96
C HIS A 113 -3.19 -12.36 -20.20
N TYR A 114 -2.98 -11.48 -19.22
CA TYR A 114 -2.07 -10.34 -19.31
C TYR A 114 -1.20 -10.21 -18.06
N HIS A 115 -0.01 -9.69 -18.27
CA HIS A 115 0.92 -9.45 -17.17
C HIS A 115 0.82 -8.00 -16.68
N PHE A 116 -0.06 -7.72 -15.72
CA PHE A 116 -0.23 -6.38 -15.19
C PHE A 116 0.88 -5.97 -14.22
N VAL A 117 1.33 -4.72 -14.35
CA VAL A 117 2.26 -4.07 -13.43
C VAL A 117 1.72 -2.70 -13.06
N ARG A 118 1.24 -2.56 -11.84
CA ARG A 118 0.72 -1.30 -11.33
C ARG A 118 1.86 -0.36 -10.96
N LEU A 119 1.78 0.86 -11.44
CA LEU A 119 2.75 1.93 -11.19
C LEU A 119 2.07 3.09 -10.45
N SER A 120 2.85 3.87 -9.69
CA SER A 120 2.38 5.12 -9.09
C SER A 120 2.45 6.31 -10.06
N SER A 121 3.27 6.20 -11.10
CA SER A 121 3.36 7.18 -12.21
C SER A 121 4.07 6.56 -13.42
N ALA A 122 3.83 7.08 -14.61
CA ALA A 122 4.52 6.64 -15.82
C ALA A 122 6.06 6.81 -15.76
N ARG A 123 6.57 7.75 -14.94
CA ARG A 123 8.02 7.92 -14.70
C ARG A 123 8.65 6.72 -14.00
N GLU A 124 7.88 5.99 -13.20
CA GLU A 124 8.38 4.82 -12.48
C GLU A 124 8.85 3.74 -13.46
N LEU A 125 8.16 3.57 -14.59
CA LEU A 125 8.58 2.64 -15.63
C LEU A 125 10.01 2.92 -16.12
N VAL A 126 10.36 4.18 -16.37
CA VAL A 126 11.70 4.55 -16.81
C VAL A 126 12.74 4.18 -15.75
N LYS A 127 12.49 4.55 -14.50
CA LYS A 127 13.37 4.20 -13.36
C LYS A 127 13.54 2.70 -13.18
N MET A 128 12.46 1.92 -13.33
CA MET A 128 12.51 0.46 -13.23
C MET A 128 13.39 -0.18 -14.30
N LYS A 129 13.34 0.34 -15.53
CA LYS A 129 14.14 -0.17 -16.65
C LYS A 129 15.62 0.26 -16.57
N GLU A 130 15.91 1.40 -15.94
CA GLU A 130 17.27 1.89 -15.72
C GLU A 130 17.98 1.24 -14.54
N ASN A 131 17.23 0.81 -13.51
CA ASN A 131 17.79 0.19 -12.32
C ASN A 131 18.31 -1.22 -12.61
N LYS A 132 19.63 -1.32 -12.82
CA LYS A 132 20.33 -2.61 -12.81
C LYS A 132 20.26 -3.22 -11.42
N VAL A 133 20.15 -4.55 -11.37
CA VAL A 133 20.20 -5.35 -10.14
C VAL A 133 21.39 -4.88 -9.28
N CYS A 134 21.13 -4.18 -8.21
CA CYS A 134 22.14 -3.83 -7.25
C CYS A 134 22.34 -5.02 -6.28
N ASN A 135 23.58 -5.44 -6.02
CA ASN A 135 23.90 -6.38 -4.94
C ASN A 135 23.61 -5.71 -3.60
N ARG A 136 22.32 -5.74 -3.19
CA ARG A 136 21.88 -5.17 -1.91
C ARG A 136 22.15 -6.18 -0.79
N VAL A 137 22.52 -5.68 0.37
CA VAL A 137 22.61 -6.51 1.57
C VAL A 137 21.22 -7.00 1.94
N HIS A 138 21.08 -8.29 2.17
CA HIS A 138 19.81 -8.94 2.50
C HIS A 138 19.41 -8.60 3.96
N THR A 139 18.76 -7.47 4.14
CA THR A 139 18.28 -6.97 5.44
C THR A 139 16.75 -6.87 5.44
N ALA A 140 16.14 -7.25 6.55
CA ALA A 140 14.69 -7.10 6.74
C ALA A 140 14.38 -6.55 8.13
N VAL A 141 13.35 -5.71 8.20
CA VAL A 141 12.76 -5.26 9.45
C VAL A 141 11.27 -5.62 9.44
N LEU A 142 10.82 -6.29 10.49
CA LEU A 142 9.47 -6.83 10.60
C LEU A 142 8.78 -6.25 11.84
N TYR A 143 7.56 -5.74 11.67
CA TYR A 143 6.68 -5.26 12.75
C TYR A 143 5.42 -6.12 12.82
N GLY A 144 5.06 -6.63 14.01
CA GLY A 144 3.80 -7.34 14.21
C GLY A 144 3.58 -7.79 15.65
N GLY A 145 2.34 -8.15 16.00
CA GLY A 145 1.97 -8.45 17.36
C GLY A 145 2.21 -7.27 18.31
N LEU A 146 1.92 -6.05 17.82
CA LEU A 146 2.22 -4.80 18.53
C LEU A 146 1.27 -4.58 19.71
N GLN A 147 1.80 -4.03 20.79
CA GLN A 147 1.04 -3.65 21.98
C GLN A 147 0.59 -2.20 21.87
N TYR A 148 -0.66 -1.98 21.46
CA TYR A 148 -1.20 -0.62 21.24
C TYR A 148 -1.50 0.13 22.53
N ASP A 149 -1.80 -0.60 23.63
CA ASP A 149 -1.89 -0.04 24.98
C ASP A 149 -0.57 -0.26 25.71
N MET A 150 0.09 0.82 26.10
CA MET A 150 1.33 0.78 26.87
C MET A 150 1.25 1.71 28.08
N GLU A 151 1.84 1.25 29.18
CA GLU A 151 2.02 2.09 30.35
C GLU A 151 3.05 3.20 30.06
N PRO A 152 2.86 4.42 30.63
CA PRO A 152 3.76 5.56 30.40
C PRO A 152 5.24 5.25 30.65
N THR A 153 5.54 4.46 31.69
CA THR A 153 6.91 4.04 32.02
C THR A 153 7.53 3.19 30.91
N ALA A 154 6.77 2.25 30.37
CA ALA A 154 7.23 1.41 29.25
C ALA A 154 7.43 2.22 27.96
N MET A 155 6.57 3.21 27.70
CA MET A 155 6.75 4.11 26.55
C MET A 155 8.05 4.91 26.67
N ILE A 156 8.36 5.45 27.86
CA ILE A 156 9.61 6.19 28.13
C ILE A 156 10.84 5.28 27.95
N GLU A 157 10.79 4.04 28.46
CA GLU A 157 11.88 3.07 28.33
C GLU A 157 12.19 2.74 26.87
N GLU A 158 11.16 2.52 26.07
CA GLU A 158 11.33 2.21 24.64
C GLU A 158 11.82 3.44 23.86
N ALA A 159 11.26 4.62 24.09
CA ALA A 159 11.66 5.86 23.40
C ALA A 159 13.14 6.24 23.64
N LYS A 160 13.66 6.02 24.85
CA LYS A 160 15.05 6.31 25.21
C LYS A 160 16.10 5.50 24.43
N LYS A 161 15.70 4.44 23.73
CA LYS A 161 16.62 3.63 22.91
C LYS A 161 17.03 4.31 21.61
N TYR A 162 16.34 5.39 21.22
CA TYR A 162 16.49 6.04 19.93
C TYR A 162 16.82 7.53 20.09
N ASP A 163 17.82 8.01 19.35
CA ASP A 163 18.12 9.44 19.25
C ASP A 163 17.50 10.02 17.99
N LEU A 164 16.41 10.73 18.17
CA LEU A 164 15.65 11.36 17.08
C LEU A 164 15.81 12.90 17.07
N SER A 165 16.83 13.45 17.72
CA SER A 165 17.03 14.89 17.86
C SER A 165 17.01 15.63 16.51
N ASN A 166 17.45 15.00 15.43
CA ASN A 166 17.49 15.56 14.08
C ASN A 166 16.14 15.44 13.33
N LEU A 167 15.17 14.67 13.84
CA LEU A 167 13.90 14.38 13.15
C LEU A 167 12.69 15.08 13.80
N LEU A 168 12.80 15.47 15.07
CA LEU A 168 11.66 15.96 15.85
C LEU A 168 11.23 17.41 15.54
N ALA A 169 11.93 18.15 14.68
CA ALA A 169 11.72 19.58 14.49
C ALA A 169 10.36 19.99 13.88
N VAL A 170 9.57 19.05 13.32
CA VAL A 170 8.31 19.41 12.62
C VAL A 170 7.28 18.28 12.75
N ARG A 171 6.76 18.05 13.95
CA ARG A 171 5.60 17.19 14.12
C ARG A 171 4.32 18.01 14.12
N GLY A 172 3.36 17.67 13.24
CA GLY A 172 2.00 18.22 13.27
C GLY A 172 1.15 17.57 14.36
N ASP A 173 -0.03 18.15 14.62
CA ASP A 173 -1.02 17.51 15.50
C ASP A 173 -1.45 16.15 14.93
N VAL A 174 -1.64 15.17 15.81
CA VAL A 174 -2.08 13.84 15.43
C VAL A 174 -3.61 13.80 15.39
N VAL A 175 -4.17 13.20 14.34
CA VAL A 175 -5.61 12.92 14.23
C VAL A 175 -6.04 12.04 15.40
N ARG A 176 -7.22 12.31 15.97
CA ARG A 176 -7.76 11.62 17.15
C ARG A 176 -9.04 10.86 16.78
N GLY A 177 -9.20 9.67 17.34
CA GLY A 177 -10.41 8.85 17.26
C GLY A 177 -11.04 8.62 18.63
N ASP A 178 -12.18 7.95 18.63
CA ASP A 178 -13.00 7.65 19.82
C ASP A 178 -12.95 6.20 20.29
N SER A 179 -12.25 5.34 19.56
CA SER A 179 -12.20 3.91 19.82
C SER A 179 -10.77 3.37 19.79
N ILE A 180 -10.52 2.25 20.47
CA ILE A 180 -9.19 1.66 20.66
C ILE A 180 -8.81 0.69 19.53
N PHE A 181 -7.54 0.66 19.18
CA PHE A 181 -6.95 -0.41 18.37
C PHE A 181 -6.70 -1.63 19.25
N ARG A 182 -7.22 -2.78 18.84
CA ARG A 182 -7.05 -4.06 19.55
C ARG A 182 -5.88 -4.83 18.95
N GLU A 183 -5.30 -5.73 19.71
CA GLU A 183 -4.25 -6.63 19.24
C GLU A 183 -4.69 -7.41 17.99
N LEU A 184 -3.81 -7.48 16.99
CA LEU A 184 -3.98 -8.29 15.78
C LEU A 184 -3.38 -9.67 16.04
N ARG A 185 -4.23 -10.64 16.41
CA ARG A 185 -3.79 -11.98 16.86
C ARG A 185 -2.89 -12.70 15.86
N GLY A 186 -3.19 -12.59 14.55
CA GLY A 186 -2.41 -13.25 13.49
C GLY A 186 -1.08 -12.59 13.17
N SER A 187 -0.92 -11.29 13.47
CA SER A 187 0.26 -10.51 13.01
C SER A 187 1.57 -10.92 13.69
N LYS A 188 1.52 -11.37 14.94
CA LYS A 188 2.69 -11.90 15.65
C LYS A 188 3.18 -13.21 15.04
N GLU A 189 2.25 -14.14 14.78
CA GLU A 189 2.59 -15.43 14.17
C GLU A 189 3.12 -15.26 12.75
N GLU A 190 2.55 -14.34 11.99
CA GLU A 190 3.02 -13.98 10.65
C GLU A 190 4.46 -13.53 10.68
N VAL A 191 4.81 -12.56 11.53
CA VAL A 191 6.18 -12.04 11.66
C VAL A 191 7.14 -13.15 12.06
N ILE A 192 6.79 -14.00 13.03
CA ILE A 192 7.66 -15.12 13.46
C ILE A 192 7.92 -16.10 12.30
N LYS A 193 6.89 -16.44 11.52
CA LYS A 193 7.04 -17.35 10.38
C LYS A 193 7.88 -16.71 9.26
N VAL A 194 7.60 -15.45 8.90
CA VAL A 194 8.38 -14.71 7.90
C VAL A 194 9.85 -14.57 8.33
N GLU A 195 10.10 -14.22 9.58
CA GLU A 195 11.47 -14.17 10.15
C GLU A 195 12.21 -15.51 9.98
N SER A 196 11.52 -16.62 10.30
CA SER A 196 12.09 -17.96 10.15
C SER A 196 12.48 -18.26 8.69
N VAL A 197 11.59 -17.91 7.73
CA VAL A 197 11.84 -18.08 6.29
C VAL A 197 13.07 -17.29 5.86
N LEU A 198 13.15 -16.03 6.24
CA LEU A 198 14.26 -15.13 5.87
C LEU A 198 15.59 -15.58 6.50
N LYS A 199 15.59 -15.91 7.80
CA LYS A 199 16.80 -16.36 8.53
C LYS A 199 17.37 -17.66 7.99
N LYS A 200 16.54 -18.62 7.55
CA LYS A 200 16.97 -19.84 6.85
C LYS A 200 17.79 -19.52 5.59
N LYS A 201 17.58 -18.37 4.97
CA LYS A 201 18.31 -17.88 3.79
C LYS A 201 19.40 -16.86 4.14
N LYS A 202 19.83 -16.82 5.41
CA LYS A 202 20.91 -15.97 5.92
C LYS A 202 20.65 -14.46 5.78
N TRP A 203 19.39 -14.04 5.81
CA TRP A 203 19.04 -12.63 5.90
C TRP A 203 19.35 -12.11 7.31
N ASN A 204 19.81 -10.87 7.38
CA ASN A 204 19.87 -10.13 8.65
C ASN A 204 18.47 -9.55 8.93
N VAL A 205 17.81 -10.06 9.97
CA VAL A 205 16.41 -9.73 10.29
C VAL A 205 16.33 -9.15 11.69
N ALA A 206 15.74 -7.95 11.81
CA ALA A 206 15.30 -7.36 13.06
C ALA A 206 13.77 -7.42 13.16
N SER A 207 13.25 -7.93 14.28
CA SER A 207 11.81 -8.04 14.52
C SER A 207 11.37 -7.19 15.70
N TYR A 208 10.40 -6.33 15.49
CA TYR A 208 9.78 -5.47 16.48
C TYR A 208 8.40 -6.02 16.86
N VAL A 209 8.33 -6.66 18.04
CA VAL A 209 7.14 -7.34 18.55
C VAL A 209 6.77 -6.80 19.92
N GLY A 210 5.47 -6.75 20.25
CA GLY A 210 5.00 -6.25 21.53
C GLY A 210 5.26 -4.76 21.69
N LYS A 211 5.91 -4.37 22.79
CA LYS A 211 6.22 -2.97 23.12
C LYS A 211 7.33 -2.34 22.27
N ASN A 212 8.15 -3.15 21.61
CA ASN A 212 9.36 -2.67 20.93
C ASN A 212 9.07 -1.98 19.58
N GLY A 213 7.90 -2.22 18.98
CA GLY A 213 7.54 -1.66 17.67
C GLY A 213 6.97 -0.26 17.77
N THR A 214 7.72 0.66 18.36
CA THR A 214 7.31 2.05 18.59
C THR A 214 7.50 2.94 17.35
N GLU A 215 6.94 4.13 17.39
CA GLU A 215 7.15 5.13 16.35
C GLU A 215 8.61 5.57 16.26
N GLU A 216 9.28 5.67 17.41
CA GLU A 216 10.71 5.99 17.48
C GLU A 216 11.56 4.94 16.75
N SER A 217 11.24 3.66 16.92
CA SER A 217 11.93 2.57 16.24
C SER A 217 11.77 2.64 14.72
N PHE A 218 10.63 3.13 14.25
CA PHE A 218 10.37 3.30 12.82
C PHE A 218 11.12 4.52 12.26
N LEU A 219 11.06 5.65 12.94
CA LEU A 219 11.73 6.88 12.50
C LEU A 219 13.26 6.75 12.52
N ASP A 220 13.80 5.91 13.41
CA ASP A 220 15.24 5.61 13.47
C ASP A 220 15.78 4.93 12.20
N MET A 221 14.91 4.39 11.33
CA MET A 221 15.32 3.83 10.03
C MET A 221 15.65 4.88 8.97
N ASN A 222 15.45 6.17 9.24
CA ASN A 222 15.75 7.25 8.30
C ASN A 222 17.20 7.15 7.78
N SER A 223 17.39 7.15 6.46
CA SER A 223 18.68 7.00 5.76
C SER A 223 19.45 5.69 5.99
N LYS A 224 18.91 4.76 6.80
CA LYS A 224 19.50 3.42 7.07
C LYS A 224 18.47 2.29 6.96
N SER A 225 17.46 2.50 6.13
CA SER A 225 16.33 1.58 5.98
C SER A 225 16.75 0.20 5.43
N PRO A 226 16.04 -0.88 5.83
CA PRO A 226 16.32 -2.24 5.36
C PRO A 226 15.93 -2.43 3.89
N MET A 227 16.42 -3.50 3.26
CA MET A 227 15.97 -3.89 1.92
C MET A 227 14.49 -4.27 1.88
N VAL A 228 14.00 -4.93 2.94
CA VAL A 228 12.59 -5.32 3.11
C VAL A 228 12.06 -4.75 4.42
N LEU A 229 10.92 -4.09 4.35
CA LEU A 229 10.17 -3.61 5.51
C LEU A 229 8.79 -4.25 5.50
N HIS A 230 8.45 -5.03 6.53
CA HIS A 230 7.18 -5.72 6.66
C HIS A 230 6.42 -5.19 7.88
N LEU A 231 5.20 -4.70 7.66
CA LEU A 231 4.40 -4.00 8.64
C LEU A 231 3.04 -4.69 8.79
N ALA A 232 2.95 -5.59 9.79
CA ALA A 232 1.71 -6.29 10.16
C ALA A 232 1.06 -5.57 11.35
N THR A 233 0.42 -4.42 11.06
CA THR A 233 -0.19 -3.54 12.06
C THR A 233 -1.45 -2.86 11.53
N HIS A 234 -2.19 -2.14 12.39
CA HIS A 234 -3.34 -1.36 11.95
C HIS A 234 -2.92 -0.18 11.07
N GLY A 235 -3.64 -0.01 9.96
CA GLY A 235 -3.70 1.25 9.24
C GLY A 235 -4.96 2.02 9.60
N PHE A 236 -4.94 3.33 9.48
CA PHE A 236 -6.12 4.17 9.64
C PHE A 236 -6.26 5.17 8.49
N TYR A 237 -7.52 5.53 8.24
CA TYR A 237 -7.87 6.71 7.47
C TYR A 237 -9.00 7.44 8.20
N TYR A 238 -8.74 8.68 8.58
CA TYR A 238 -9.72 9.51 9.27
C TYR A 238 -10.60 10.24 8.24
N THR A 239 -11.89 10.00 8.32
CA THR A 239 -12.89 10.74 7.52
C THR A 239 -13.59 11.73 8.43
N PRO A 240 -13.48 13.04 8.18
CA PRO A 240 -14.20 14.06 8.98
C PRO A 240 -15.73 13.86 8.86
N ASN A 241 -16.38 13.51 9.95
CA ASN A 241 -17.82 13.19 9.93
C ASN A 241 -18.74 14.36 10.36
N LYS A 242 -18.19 15.50 10.87
CA LYS A 242 -18.97 16.63 11.42
C LYS A 242 -18.38 17.96 11.01
N ALA A 243 -19.24 18.96 10.85
CA ALA A 243 -18.82 20.35 10.58
C ALA A 243 -17.87 20.93 11.65
N GLY A 244 -17.93 20.42 12.91
CA GLY A 244 -17.01 20.78 14.00
C GLY A 244 -15.59 20.20 13.80
N ASP A 245 -15.47 19.06 13.15
CA ASP A 245 -14.17 18.42 12.87
C ASP A 245 -13.35 19.24 11.87
N ILE A 246 -14.02 19.98 10.96
CA ILE A 246 -13.35 20.86 9.97
C ILE A 246 -12.59 22.00 10.66
N ASN A 247 -13.06 22.51 11.78
CA ASN A 247 -12.35 23.54 12.54
C ASN A 247 -11.13 23.02 13.31
N TYR A 248 -11.17 21.75 13.73
CA TYR A 248 -10.05 21.04 14.35
C TYR A 248 -9.01 20.64 13.30
N LEU A 249 -9.46 20.36 12.07
CA LEU A 249 -8.64 19.95 10.94
C LEU A 249 -8.12 21.12 10.09
N LYS A 250 -8.17 22.36 10.59
CA LYS A 250 -7.55 23.52 9.91
C LYS A 250 -6.05 23.26 9.70
N GLY A 251 -5.71 22.72 8.52
CA GLY A 251 -4.35 22.32 8.14
C GLY A 251 -4.22 20.87 7.65
N TYR A 252 -5.23 20.02 7.86
CA TYR A 252 -5.28 18.62 7.40
C TYR A 252 -6.23 18.48 6.20
N THR A 253 -5.81 18.99 5.04
CA THR A 253 -6.62 18.95 3.81
C THR A 253 -6.21 17.86 2.83
N ASP A 254 -5.20 17.08 3.18
CA ASP A 254 -4.58 16.09 2.29
C ASP A 254 -4.71 14.67 2.88
N ALA A 255 -4.98 13.68 2.04
CA ALA A 255 -5.11 12.27 2.39
C ALA A 255 -3.90 11.71 3.17
N MET A 256 -2.71 12.29 3.00
CA MET A 256 -1.50 11.87 3.72
C MET A 256 -1.51 12.31 5.19
N SER A 257 -2.18 13.42 5.53
CA SER A 257 -2.34 13.87 6.93
C SER A 257 -3.38 13.04 7.68
N LEU A 258 -4.36 12.50 6.94
CA LEU A 258 -5.50 11.76 7.48
C LEU A 258 -5.30 10.24 7.50
N SER A 259 -4.20 9.74 6.97
CA SER A 259 -3.88 8.31 6.91
C SER A 259 -2.56 8.00 7.59
N GLY A 260 -2.42 6.77 8.07
CA GLY A 260 -1.20 6.35 8.73
C GLY A 260 -1.26 4.93 9.25
N LEU A 261 -0.25 4.60 10.05
CA LEU A 261 -0.09 3.31 10.72
C LEU A 261 -0.10 3.51 12.23
N VAL A 262 -0.58 2.50 12.94
CA VAL A 262 -0.60 2.49 14.40
C VAL A 262 0.50 1.57 14.90
N LEU A 263 1.39 2.13 15.70
CA LEU A 263 2.52 1.43 16.30
C LEU A 263 2.30 1.25 17.81
N SER A 264 3.25 0.63 18.50
CA SER A 264 3.12 0.33 19.92
C SER A 264 2.91 1.61 20.73
N GLY A 265 1.96 1.58 21.68
CA GLY A 265 1.54 2.76 22.47
C GLY A 265 0.52 3.66 21.77
N GLY A 266 0.13 3.35 20.53
CA GLY A 266 -0.69 4.22 19.67
C GLY A 266 -2.04 4.63 20.24
N ASN A 267 -2.67 3.82 21.08
CA ASN A 267 -3.96 4.13 21.69
C ASN A 267 -3.93 5.40 22.58
N ALA A 268 -2.81 5.67 23.25
CA ALA A 268 -2.71 6.86 24.11
C ALA A 268 -2.82 8.16 23.30
N ALA A 269 -2.04 8.27 22.22
CA ALA A 269 -2.09 9.43 21.32
C ALA A 269 -3.42 9.52 20.56
N TRP A 270 -3.91 8.39 20.07
CA TRP A 270 -5.16 8.32 19.33
C TRP A 270 -6.37 8.80 20.13
N LEU A 271 -6.44 8.44 21.42
CA LEU A 271 -7.48 8.90 22.34
C LEU A 271 -7.21 10.29 22.93
N GLY A 272 -6.17 10.98 22.50
CA GLY A 272 -5.82 12.32 22.98
C GLY A 272 -5.34 12.36 24.43
N LYS A 273 -4.86 11.24 24.98
CA LYS A 273 -4.23 11.23 26.33
C LYS A 273 -2.92 12.01 26.32
N LYS A 274 -2.58 12.61 27.46
CA LYS A 274 -1.30 13.29 27.62
C LYS A 274 -0.16 12.27 27.58
N LEU A 275 0.76 12.45 26.61
CA LEU A 275 1.93 11.62 26.46
C LEU A 275 3.04 12.05 27.41
N PRO A 276 3.93 11.12 27.85
CA PRO A 276 5.17 11.47 28.54
C PRO A 276 6.08 12.35 27.69
N ILE A 277 6.89 13.16 28.32
CA ILE A 277 7.88 14.01 27.61
C ILE A 277 8.89 13.11 26.89
N GLY A 278 9.14 13.41 25.62
CA GLY A 278 10.09 12.66 24.79
C GLY A 278 9.53 11.38 24.17
N VAL A 279 8.21 11.13 24.26
CA VAL A 279 7.51 10.01 23.64
C VAL A 279 6.67 10.50 22.48
N LEU A 280 6.74 9.83 21.31
CA LEU A 280 6.03 10.21 20.10
C LEU A 280 4.57 9.74 20.06
N GLY A 281 4.26 8.60 20.66
CA GLY A 281 2.89 8.15 20.88
C GLY A 281 2.36 7.10 19.90
N GLY A 282 3.16 6.62 18.97
CA GLY A 282 2.84 5.43 18.16
C GLY A 282 1.81 5.64 17.04
N ILE A 283 1.49 6.89 16.67
CA ILE A 283 0.67 7.21 15.50
C ILE A 283 1.56 7.78 14.41
N LEU A 284 1.89 6.95 13.44
CA LEU A 284 2.75 7.30 12.32
C LEU A 284 1.92 7.70 11.11
N THR A 285 1.83 9.00 10.83
CA THR A 285 1.06 9.50 9.68
C THR A 285 1.78 9.24 8.35
N ALA A 286 1.04 9.20 7.25
CA ALA A 286 1.65 9.12 5.93
C ALA A 286 2.56 10.32 5.62
N ASN A 287 2.28 11.50 6.21
CA ASN A 287 3.16 12.65 6.10
C ASN A 287 4.50 12.44 6.81
N ASP A 288 4.51 11.76 7.97
CA ASP A 288 5.76 11.43 8.67
C ASP A 288 6.61 10.46 7.84
N ILE A 289 5.97 9.42 7.30
CA ILE A 289 6.64 8.46 6.38
C ILE A 289 7.23 9.18 5.17
N ALA A 290 6.49 10.11 4.56
CA ALA A 290 6.90 10.81 3.34
C ALA A 290 8.11 11.74 3.52
N ARG A 291 8.49 12.05 4.75
CA ARG A 291 9.67 12.87 5.11
C ARG A 291 10.93 12.06 5.31
N LEU A 292 10.80 10.73 5.45
CA LEU A 292 11.94 9.85 5.65
C LEU A 292 12.66 9.56 4.34
N ASP A 293 13.94 9.26 4.45
CA ASP A 293 14.73 8.62 3.41
C ASP A 293 14.73 7.11 3.64
N LEU A 294 13.88 6.41 2.88
CA LEU A 294 13.79 4.95 2.83
C LEU A 294 14.31 4.40 1.50
N GLY A 295 15.22 5.12 0.84
CA GLY A 295 15.73 4.79 -0.49
C GLY A 295 16.44 3.43 -0.60
N ASN A 296 16.89 2.84 0.52
CA ASN A 296 17.44 1.49 0.54
C ASN A 296 16.35 0.41 0.50
N THR A 297 15.08 0.75 0.81
CA THR A 297 13.99 -0.22 0.87
C THR A 297 13.47 -0.56 -0.52
N ASP A 298 13.76 -1.77 -0.96
CA ASP A 298 13.29 -2.30 -2.23
C ASP A 298 11.81 -2.70 -2.16
N MET A 299 11.35 -3.19 -0.99
CA MET A 299 9.98 -3.63 -0.81
C MET A 299 9.45 -3.30 0.59
N VAL A 300 8.28 -2.66 0.61
CA VAL A 300 7.43 -2.56 1.80
C VAL A 300 6.23 -3.50 1.64
N VAL A 301 5.92 -4.26 2.69
CA VAL A 301 4.71 -5.08 2.80
C VAL A 301 3.84 -4.49 3.90
N LEU A 302 2.61 -4.12 3.55
CA LEU A 302 1.57 -3.66 4.47
C LEU A 302 0.55 -4.80 4.63
N SER A 303 0.82 -5.70 5.58
CA SER A 303 0.04 -6.93 5.78
C SER A 303 -1.27 -6.71 6.54
N ALA A 304 -1.53 -5.53 7.06
CA ALA A 304 -2.70 -5.27 7.87
C ALA A 304 -3.48 -4.04 7.39
N CYS A 305 -4.30 -4.21 6.37
CA CYS A 305 -5.30 -3.24 5.96
C CYS A 305 -6.67 -3.48 6.62
N LYS A 306 -6.73 -4.04 7.83
CA LYS A 306 -7.90 -3.94 8.69
C LYS A 306 -7.86 -2.61 9.42
N SER A 307 -8.35 -1.56 8.78
CA SER A 307 -8.82 -0.40 9.52
C SER A 307 -10.03 -0.86 10.33
N GLY A 308 -9.81 -1.29 11.56
CA GLY A 308 -10.89 -1.65 12.50
C GLY A 308 -11.81 -0.48 12.81
N GLN A 309 -11.54 0.69 12.26
CA GLN A 309 -12.26 1.92 12.55
C GLN A 309 -12.18 2.87 11.34
N GLY A 310 -13.23 2.86 10.59
CA GLY A 310 -13.36 3.64 9.37
C GLY A 310 -13.33 2.75 8.12
N LYS A 311 -14.13 3.10 7.14
CA LYS A 311 -14.09 2.45 5.84
C LYS A 311 -12.68 2.65 5.27
N ALA A 312 -12.00 1.56 4.89
CA ALA A 312 -10.79 1.67 4.08
C ALA A 312 -11.21 2.39 2.78
N THR A 313 -10.95 3.69 2.74
CA THR A 313 -11.23 4.47 1.55
C THR A 313 -10.03 4.39 0.62
N SER A 314 -10.29 4.51 -0.68
CA SER A 314 -9.24 4.67 -1.70
C SER A 314 -8.22 5.74 -1.32
N GLU A 315 -8.67 6.80 -0.66
CA GLU A 315 -7.84 7.94 -0.28
C GLU A 315 -6.84 7.58 0.83
N GLY A 316 -7.23 6.73 1.81
CA GLY A 316 -6.31 6.26 2.86
C GLY A 316 -5.21 5.34 2.33
N LEU A 317 -5.58 4.39 1.50
CA LEU A 317 -4.63 3.50 0.81
C LEU A 317 -3.69 4.30 -0.10
N TYR A 318 -4.23 5.28 -0.84
CA TYR A 318 -3.46 6.17 -1.69
C TYR A 318 -2.48 7.04 -0.88
N GLY A 319 -2.88 7.53 0.30
CA GLY A 319 -2.02 8.31 1.19
C GLY A 319 -0.76 7.55 1.59
N LEU A 320 -0.90 6.31 2.09
CA LEU A 320 0.23 5.46 2.48
C LEU A 320 1.10 5.06 1.27
N GLN A 321 0.48 4.66 0.15
CA GLN A 321 1.22 4.34 -1.07
C GLN A 321 2.08 5.51 -1.53
N ARG A 322 1.50 6.71 -1.61
CA ARG A 322 2.19 7.94 -2.00
C ARG A 322 3.32 8.28 -1.02
N ALA A 323 3.09 8.11 0.29
CA ALA A 323 4.08 8.39 1.32
C ALA A 323 5.32 7.50 1.17
N PHE A 324 5.15 6.18 1.09
CA PHE A 324 6.27 5.26 0.89
C PHE A 324 7.00 5.50 -0.43
N LYS A 325 6.29 5.79 -1.51
CA LYS A 325 6.91 6.13 -2.79
C LYS A 325 7.70 7.43 -2.71
N LYS A 326 7.20 8.45 -2.02
CA LYS A 326 7.91 9.71 -1.79
C LYS A 326 9.16 9.51 -0.91
N ALA A 327 9.10 8.60 0.07
CA ALA A 327 10.24 8.20 0.89
C ALA A 327 11.29 7.37 0.12
N GLY A 328 11.05 7.01 -1.13
CA GLY A 328 12.03 6.32 -1.98
C GLY A 328 11.85 4.80 -2.10
N VAL A 329 10.78 4.23 -1.53
CA VAL A 329 10.50 2.79 -1.58
C VAL A 329 10.26 2.31 -3.01
N GLY A 330 10.91 1.19 -3.38
CA GLY A 330 10.81 0.60 -4.71
C GLY A 330 9.44 -0.03 -5.00
N THR A 331 9.01 -0.97 -4.18
CA THR A 331 7.76 -1.74 -4.34
C THR A 331 6.92 -1.71 -3.08
N ILE A 332 5.59 -1.67 -3.23
CA ILE A 332 4.67 -1.77 -2.12
C ILE A 332 3.72 -2.94 -2.38
N VAL A 333 3.64 -3.85 -1.41
CA VAL A 333 2.66 -4.95 -1.37
C VAL A 333 1.63 -4.58 -0.31
N MET A 334 0.36 -4.51 -0.70
CA MET A 334 -0.73 -4.14 0.20
C MET A 334 -2.06 -4.69 -0.29
N SER A 335 -3.00 -4.93 0.62
CA SER A 335 -4.38 -5.24 0.27
C SER A 335 -5.17 -3.98 -0.09
N LEU A 336 -6.10 -4.09 -1.03
CA LEU A 336 -7.00 -3.00 -1.44
C LEU A 336 -8.29 -2.95 -0.61
N TRP A 337 -8.60 -4.02 0.11
CA TRP A 337 -9.76 -4.16 1.02
C TRP A 337 -9.41 -5.03 2.21
N GLY A 338 -10.35 -5.12 3.17
CA GLY A 338 -10.18 -5.96 4.35
C GLY A 338 -10.14 -7.45 4.01
N VAL A 339 -9.08 -8.13 4.41
CA VAL A 339 -8.87 -9.55 4.19
C VAL A 339 -8.79 -10.31 5.51
N SER A 340 -9.00 -11.64 5.48
CA SER A 340 -8.86 -12.48 6.66
C SER A 340 -7.42 -12.55 7.14
N ASP A 341 -7.18 -12.31 8.43
CA ASP A 341 -5.82 -12.37 9.03
C ASP A 341 -5.16 -13.73 8.80
N LYS A 342 -5.92 -14.83 8.86
CA LYS A 342 -5.40 -16.17 8.66
C LYS A 342 -4.90 -16.36 7.22
N VAL A 343 -5.76 -16.07 6.24
CA VAL A 343 -5.43 -16.20 4.81
C VAL A 343 -4.27 -15.27 4.45
N THR A 344 -4.26 -14.05 4.97
CA THR A 344 -3.17 -13.09 4.73
C THR A 344 -1.85 -13.62 5.28
N SER A 345 -1.85 -14.15 6.51
CA SER A 345 -0.64 -14.73 7.11
C SER A 345 -0.11 -15.92 6.31
N GLU A 346 -0.98 -16.83 5.88
CA GLU A 346 -0.61 -17.98 5.04
C GLU A 346 -0.03 -17.51 3.69
N PHE A 347 -0.69 -16.55 3.06
CA PHE A 347 -0.24 -15.95 1.81
C PHE A 347 1.12 -15.26 1.96
N MET A 348 1.33 -14.46 3.01
CA MET A 348 2.61 -13.78 3.23
C MET A 348 3.75 -14.76 3.44
N VAL A 349 3.54 -15.83 4.20
CA VAL A 349 4.56 -16.89 4.36
C VAL A 349 4.90 -17.51 3.01
N ALA A 350 3.90 -17.93 2.23
CA ALA A 350 4.10 -18.49 0.90
C ALA A 350 4.82 -17.51 -0.03
N PHE A 351 4.44 -16.22 0.00
CA PHE A 351 5.07 -15.17 -0.79
C PHE A 351 6.57 -15.03 -0.47
N TYR A 352 6.93 -14.93 0.81
CA TYR A 352 8.34 -14.85 1.21
C TYR A 352 9.12 -16.13 0.87
N GLU A 353 8.52 -17.31 1.02
CA GLU A 353 9.15 -18.58 0.60
C GLU A 353 9.46 -18.58 -0.90
N GLN A 354 8.50 -18.20 -1.74
CA GLN A 354 8.68 -18.09 -3.19
C GLN A 354 9.74 -17.04 -3.55
N LEU A 355 9.76 -15.92 -2.84
CA LEU A 355 10.66 -14.81 -3.09
C LEU A 355 12.13 -15.17 -2.81
N VAL A 356 12.39 -15.83 -1.66
CA VAL A 356 13.76 -16.16 -1.24
C VAL A 356 14.28 -17.48 -1.79
N ASN A 357 13.40 -18.36 -2.29
CA ASN A 357 13.77 -19.61 -2.96
C ASN A 357 13.97 -19.43 -4.47
N GLY A 358 13.50 -18.30 -5.04
CA GLY A 358 13.69 -17.97 -6.44
C GLY A 358 15.17 -17.78 -6.80
N LYS A 359 15.57 -18.22 -8.01
CA LYS A 359 16.93 -17.98 -8.53
C LYS A 359 17.23 -16.50 -8.74
N VAL A 360 16.20 -15.69 -8.92
CA VAL A 360 16.25 -14.25 -9.16
C VAL A 360 15.24 -13.58 -8.21
N TRP A 361 15.61 -12.42 -7.66
CA TRP A 361 14.74 -11.57 -6.86
C TRP A 361 13.62 -10.99 -7.72
N ASN A 362 12.55 -11.77 -7.90
CA ASN A 362 11.38 -11.42 -8.71
C ASN A 362 10.12 -11.43 -7.84
N LYS A 363 9.81 -10.26 -7.30
CA LYS A 363 8.67 -10.01 -6.40
C LYS A 363 7.33 -10.39 -7.03
N ARG A 364 7.15 -10.07 -8.30
CA ARG A 364 5.93 -10.38 -9.03
C ARG A 364 5.71 -11.88 -9.19
N LYS A 365 6.72 -12.60 -9.71
CA LYS A 365 6.61 -14.05 -9.89
C LYS A 365 6.38 -14.76 -8.55
N ALA A 366 7.05 -14.29 -7.48
CA ALA A 366 6.83 -14.82 -6.13
C ALA A 366 5.40 -14.59 -5.65
N PHE A 367 4.83 -13.41 -5.94
CA PHE A 367 3.46 -13.05 -5.57
C PHE A 367 2.43 -13.88 -6.34
N GLU A 368 2.62 -14.06 -7.66
CA GLU A 368 1.78 -14.92 -8.51
C GLU A 368 1.82 -16.38 -8.05
N ASN A 369 3.02 -16.92 -7.80
CA ASN A 369 3.16 -18.27 -7.27
C ASN A 369 2.49 -18.47 -5.91
N ALA A 370 2.58 -17.47 -5.02
CA ALA A 370 1.93 -17.53 -3.71
C ALA A 370 0.40 -17.59 -3.83
N LYS A 371 -0.20 -16.86 -4.77
CA LYS A 371 -1.65 -16.93 -5.07
C LYS A 371 -2.12 -18.32 -5.51
N MET A 372 -1.25 -19.13 -6.07
CA MET A 372 -1.60 -20.49 -6.50
C MET A 372 -1.47 -21.53 -5.38
N ILE A 373 -0.84 -21.14 -4.26
CA ILE A 373 -0.61 -22.03 -3.10
C ILE A 373 -1.72 -21.88 -2.06
N VAL A 374 -2.25 -20.67 -1.91
CA VAL A 374 -3.28 -20.27 -0.95
C VAL A 374 -4.61 -20.06 -1.65
#